data_de7c43e1ef5f9796223406fb85307ddc
#
_entry.id   de7c43e1ef5f9796223406fb85307ddc
#
_cell.length_a   1.000
_cell.length_b   1.000
_cell.length_c   1.000
_cell.angle_alpha   90.00
_cell.angle_beta   90.00
_cell.angle_gamma   90.00
#
_symmetry.space_group_name_H-M   'P 1'
#
loop_
_entity.id
_entity.type
_entity.pdbx_description
1 polymer ?
#
loop_
_entity_poly.entity_id
_entity_poly.type
_entity_poly.pdbx_seq_one_letter_code
_entity_poly.pdbx_strand_id
1 'polypeptide(L)'
;AVEGEAQERIVGTVIGGYDGHRGWVYSLVVDVAFRRRGIATQLMERLEELLKQRGCLKVNLQVRASNEKVVALYKQLGYEVEARVSMGKRLYEIAPRP
;
A
#
# COMPACT_ATOMS: atom_id res chain seq x y z
N ALA A 1 -10.39 3.08 -6.40
CA ALA A 1 -11.26 4.24 -6.64
C ALA A 1 -11.75 4.24 -8.07
N VAL A 2 -12.99 4.60 -8.25
CA VAL A 2 -13.65 4.60 -9.57
C VAL A 2 -14.20 6.02 -9.83
N GLU A 3 -14.02 6.49 -11.05
CA GLU A 3 -14.50 7.79 -11.48
C GLU A 3 -15.43 7.67 -12.67
N GLY A 4 -16.47 8.49 -12.70
CA GLY A 4 -17.43 8.56 -13.79
C GLY A 4 -18.65 7.69 -13.57
N GLU A 5 -19.77 8.09 -14.17
CA GLU A 5 -21.03 7.35 -14.09
C GLU A 5 -21.29 6.54 -15.35
N ALA A 6 -21.10 7.16 -16.52
CA ALA A 6 -21.34 6.51 -17.79
C ALA A 6 -20.18 5.65 -18.25
N GLN A 7 -18.98 6.04 -17.87
CA GLN A 7 -17.74 5.32 -18.20
C GLN A 7 -16.91 5.21 -16.92
N GLU A 8 -17.20 4.21 -16.14
CA GLU A 8 -16.44 3.95 -14.93
C GLU A 8 -14.99 3.64 -15.29
N ARG A 9 -14.08 4.27 -14.57
CA ARG A 9 -12.66 4.10 -14.76
C ARG A 9 -11.99 3.94 -13.41
N ILE A 10 -11.16 2.91 -13.29
CA ILE A 10 -10.37 2.71 -12.07
C ILE A 10 -9.21 3.69 -12.10
N VAL A 11 -9.17 4.61 -11.12
CA VAL A 11 -8.13 5.63 -11.02
C VAL A 11 -7.10 5.32 -9.93
N GLY A 12 -7.37 4.33 -9.09
CA GLY A 12 -6.43 3.89 -8.09
C GLY A 12 -6.87 2.62 -7.40
N THR A 13 -5.91 1.87 -6.87
CA THR A 13 -6.16 0.64 -6.13
C THR A 13 -5.22 0.53 -4.95
N VAL A 14 -5.67 -0.15 -3.90
CA VAL A 14 -4.83 -0.55 -2.79
C VAL A 14 -5.08 -2.03 -2.50
N ILE A 15 -4.00 -2.77 -2.26
CA ILE A 15 -4.07 -4.18 -1.90
C ILE A 15 -3.45 -4.34 -0.53
N GLY A 16 -4.20 -4.94 0.37
CA GLY A 16 -3.74 -5.21 1.71
C GLY A 16 -4.25 -6.55 2.20
N GLY A 17 -3.72 -7.00 3.30
CA GLY A 17 -4.13 -8.24 3.92
C GLY A 17 -3.95 -8.21 5.43
N TYR A 18 -4.54 -9.19 6.09
CA TYR A 18 -4.48 -9.36 7.52
C TYR A 18 -4.13 -10.81 7.84
N ASP A 19 -3.03 -11.01 8.57
CA ASP A 19 -2.56 -12.35 8.92
C ASP A 19 -3.03 -12.82 10.30
N GLY A 20 -3.97 -12.10 10.93
CA GLY A 20 -4.43 -12.37 12.28
C GLY A 20 -3.63 -11.68 13.35
N HIS A 21 -2.51 -11.05 13.00
CA HIS A 21 -1.63 -10.34 13.92
C HIS A 21 -1.45 -8.88 13.53
N ARG A 22 -1.10 -8.62 12.27
CA ARG A 22 -1.00 -7.26 11.75
C ARG A 22 -1.48 -7.21 10.30
N GLY A 23 -1.89 -6.01 9.89
CA GLY A 23 -2.23 -5.74 8.50
C GLY A 23 -0.98 -5.41 7.70
N TRP A 24 -1.04 -5.68 6.41
CA TRP A 24 0.03 -5.39 5.48
C TRP A 24 -0.52 -4.70 4.26
N VAL A 25 0.15 -3.65 3.81
CA VAL A 25 -0.13 -3.04 2.51
C VAL A 25 0.89 -3.59 1.53
N TYR A 26 0.39 -4.24 0.49
CA TYR A 26 1.24 -4.85 -0.54
C TYR A 26 1.40 -3.97 -1.76
N SER A 27 0.39 -3.17 -2.06
CA SER A 27 0.41 -2.33 -3.24
C SER A 27 -0.54 -1.15 -3.07
N LEU A 28 -0.10 0.01 -3.49
CA LEU A 28 -0.92 1.21 -3.59
C LEU A 28 -0.56 1.87 -4.92
N VAL A 29 -1.53 1.97 -5.81
CA VAL A 29 -1.33 2.52 -7.15
C VAL A 29 -2.42 3.54 -7.44
N VAL A 30 -2.01 4.71 -7.91
CA VAL A 30 -2.93 5.76 -8.37
C VAL A 30 -2.51 6.14 -9.79
N ASP A 31 -3.47 6.20 -10.69
CA ASP A 31 -3.24 6.63 -12.07
C ASP A 31 -2.57 8.00 -12.08
N VAL A 32 -1.53 8.16 -12.91
CA VAL A 32 -0.74 9.40 -12.99
C VAL A 32 -1.63 10.62 -13.19
N ALA A 33 -2.67 10.51 -14.01
CA ALA A 33 -3.58 11.61 -14.30
C ALA A 33 -4.40 12.04 -13.09
N PHE A 34 -4.47 11.22 -12.05
CA PHE A 34 -5.31 11.45 -10.87
C PHE A 34 -4.50 11.61 -9.58
N ARG A 35 -3.20 11.73 -9.68
CA ARG A 35 -2.33 11.96 -8.52
C ARG A 35 -2.55 13.36 -7.96
N ARG A 36 -2.22 13.54 -6.67
CA ARG A 36 -2.38 14.81 -5.94
C ARG A 36 -3.83 15.24 -5.73
N ARG A 37 -4.77 14.31 -5.83
CA ARG A 37 -6.20 14.54 -5.56
C ARG A 37 -6.66 13.91 -4.24
N GLY A 38 -5.72 13.45 -3.41
CA GLY A 38 -6.06 12.79 -2.15
C GLY A 38 -6.58 11.36 -2.31
N ILE A 39 -6.48 10.77 -3.49
CA ILE A 39 -6.97 9.41 -3.75
C ILE A 39 -6.18 8.39 -2.96
N ALA A 40 -4.85 8.52 -2.89
CA ALA A 40 -4.02 7.62 -2.11
C ALA A 40 -4.42 7.64 -0.63
N THR A 41 -4.67 8.83 -0.08
CA THR A 41 -5.12 9.00 1.30
C THR A 41 -6.47 8.32 1.53
N GLN A 42 -7.42 8.52 0.62
CA GLN A 42 -8.75 7.90 0.72
C GLN A 42 -8.67 6.38 0.67
N LEU A 43 -7.84 5.83 -0.22
CA LEU A 43 -7.65 4.39 -0.33
C LEU A 43 -7.04 3.81 0.93
N MET A 44 -6.01 4.45 1.48
CA MET A 44 -5.37 4.00 2.70
C MET A 44 -6.31 4.07 3.90
N GLU A 45 -7.05 5.16 4.05
CA GLU A 45 -8.02 5.31 5.13
C GLU A 45 -9.11 4.24 5.06
N ARG A 46 -9.59 3.93 3.86
CA ARG A 46 -10.60 2.90 3.68
C ARG A 46 -10.06 1.51 4.02
N LEU A 47 -8.85 1.21 3.59
CA LEU A 47 -8.21 -0.05 3.92
C LEU A 47 -8.01 -0.18 5.43
N GLU A 48 -7.51 0.86 6.08
CA GLU A 48 -7.30 0.86 7.53
C GLU A 48 -8.59 0.65 8.29
N GLU A 49 -9.68 1.29 7.85
CA GLU A 49 -10.98 1.10 8.46
C GLU A 49 -11.47 -0.34 8.35
N LEU A 50 -11.33 -0.95 7.16
CA LEU A 50 -11.71 -2.35 6.96
C LEU A 50 -10.87 -3.30 7.83
N LEU A 51 -9.58 -3.02 7.97
CA LEU A 51 -8.70 -3.81 8.83
C LEU A 51 -9.08 -3.66 10.30
N LYS A 52 -9.41 -2.45 10.75
CA LYS A 52 -9.90 -2.22 12.11
C LYS A 52 -11.15 -3.04 12.41
N GLN A 53 -12.08 -3.11 11.47
CA GLN A 53 -13.31 -3.88 11.61
C GLN A 53 -13.05 -5.37 11.82
N ARG A 54 -11.89 -5.85 11.36
CA ARG A 54 -11.45 -7.24 11.54
C ARG A 54 -10.59 -7.46 12.78
N GLY A 55 -10.43 -6.44 13.60
CA GLY A 55 -9.64 -6.52 14.82
C GLY A 55 -8.14 -6.24 14.63
N CYS A 56 -7.75 -5.75 13.48
CA CYS A 56 -6.35 -5.40 13.21
C CYS A 56 -5.94 -4.19 14.03
N LEU A 57 -4.82 -4.28 14.75
CA LEU A 57 -4.33 -3.22 15.62
C LEU A 57 -3.20 -2.40 15.01
N LYS A 58 -2.55 -2.93 13.99
CA LYS A 58 -1.39 -2.28 13.39
C LYS A 58 -1.26 -2.66 11.93
N VAL A 59 -0.89 -1.69 11.10
CA VAL A 59 -0.63 -1.90 9.67
C VAL A 59 0.83 -1.62 9.39
N ASN A 60 1.48 -2.53 8.70
CA ASN A 60 2.85 -2.39 8.24
C ASN A 60 2.90 -2.36 6.71
N LEU A 61 3.95 -1.76 6.20
CA LEU A 61 4.25 -1.76 4.77
C LEU A 61 5.74 -1.64 4.57
N GLN A 62 6.19 -1.95 3.37
CA GLN A 62 7.59 -1.81 3.01
C GLN A 62 7.72 -0.90 1.80
N VAL A 63 8.69 -0.02 1.86
CA VAL A 63 9.01 0.92 0.79
C VAL A 63 10.51 0.83 0.55
N ARG A 64 10.92 0.87 -0.71
CA ARG A 64 12.34 0.94 -1.01
C ARG A 64 12.95 2.18 -0.36
N ALA A 65 14.09 2.01 0.30
CA ALA A 65 14.75 3.10 1.02
C ALA A 65 15.05 4.29 0.12
N SER A 66 15.29 4.06 -1.17
CA SER A 66 15.56 5.10 -2.15
C SER A 66 14.31 5.88 -2.58
N ASN A 67 13.11 5.40 -2.24
CA ASN A 67 11.86 6.05 -2.66
C ASN A 67 11.38 7.05 -1.60
N GLU A 68 12.12 8.15 -1.48
CA GLU A 68 11.89 9.15 -0.44
C GLU A 68 10.51 9.82 -0.54
N LYS A 69 10.01 10.02 -1.76
CA LYS A 69 8.70 10.65 -1.97
C LYS A 69 7.56 9.79 -1.41
N VAL A 70 7.65 8.50 -1.61
CA VAL A 70 6.65 7.57 -1.11
C VAL A 70 6.74 7.45 0.41
N VAL A 71 7.95 7.41 0.95
CA VAL A 71 8.16 7.43 2.40
C VAL A 71 7.51 8.68 3.01
N ALA A 72 7.72 9.84 2.39
CA ALA A 72 7.13 11.09 2.86
C ALA A 72 5.59 11.03 2.85
N LEU A 73 5.00 10.43 1.81
CA LEU A 73 3.55 10.25 1.73
C LEU A 73 3.04 9.43 2.91
N TYR A 74 3.65 8.30 3.19
CA TYR A 74 3.21 7.45 4.29
C TYR A 74 3.42 8.11 5.65
N LYS A 75 4.48 8.89 5.82
CA LYS A 75 4.66 9.67 7.05
C LYS A 75 3.52 10.66 7.27
N GLN A 76 3.05 11.31 6.21
CA GLN A 76 1.90 12.21 6.30
C GLN A 76 0.62 11.46 6.71
N LEU A 77 0.51 10.20 6.38
CA LEU A 77 -0.62 9.35 6.74
C LEU A 77 -0.49 8.74 8.14
N GLY A 78 0.56 9.08 8.88
CA GLY A 78 0.76 8.60 10.24
C GLY A 78 1.65 7.38 10.37
N TYR A 79 2.26 6.92 9.29
CA TYR A 79 3.19 5.80 9.32
C TYR A 79 4.57 6.28 9.78
N GLU A 80 5.25 5.46 10.52
CA GLU A 80 6.58 5.75 11.05
C GLU A 80 7.59 4.73 10.53
N VAL A 81 8.81 5.18 10.30
CA VAL A 81 9.91 4.29 9.95
C VAL A 81 10.27 3.47 11.18
N GLU A 82 10.29 2.16 11.04
CA GLU A 82 10.65 1.24 12.12
C GLU A 82 12.09 0.80 11.99
N ALA A 83 12.77 0.69 13.13
CA ALA A 83 14.15 0.19 13.19
C ALA A 83 14.17 -1.32 13.09
N ARG A 84 13.79 -1.85 11.94
CA ARG A 84 13.71 -3.28 11.66
C ARG A 84 14.54 -3.61 10.42
N VAL A 85 15.20 -4.74 10.46
CA VAL A 85 15.90 -5.27 9.30
C VAL A 85 14.92 -6.15 8.53
N SER A 86 14.73 -5.86 7.24
CA SER A 86 13.92 -6.70 6.37
C SER A 86 14.81 -7.74 5.72
N MET A 87 14.41 -9.00 5.80
CA MET A 87 15.18 -10.11 5.24
C MET A 87 14.28 -10.95 4.36
N GLY A 88 14.84 -11.47 3.29
CA GLY A 88 14.10 -12.33 2.38
C GLY A 88 15.00 -13.43 1.83
N LYS A 89 14.39 -14.54 1.45
CA LYS A 89 15.09 -15.66 0.81
C LYS A 89 14.22 -16.17 -0.33
N ARG A 90 14.80 -16.26 -1.50
CA ARG A 90 14.13 -16.94 -2.62
C ARG A 90 14.20 -18.44 -2.38
N LEU A 91 13.06 -19.09 -2.48
CA LEU A 91 12.97 -20.53 -2.24
C LEU A 91 13.34 -21.35 -3.47
N TYR A 92 13.38 -20.73 -4.63
CA TYR A 92 13.85 -21.34 -5.86
C TYR A 92 14.46 -20.25 -6.74
N GLU A 93 15.38 -20.66 -7.60
CA GLU A 93 15.98 -19.76 -8.56
C GLU A 93 15.09 -19.63 -9.77
N ILE A 94 14.90 -18.38 -10.20
CA ILE A 94 14.30 -18.15 -11.51
C ILE A 94 15.44 -18.18 -12.50
N ALA A 95 15.53 -19.27 -13.26
CA ALA A 95 16.57 -19.38 -14.27
C ALA A 95 16.46 -18.23 -15.27
N PRO A 96 17.60 -17.68 -15.72
CA PRO A 96 17.55 -16.69 -16.79
C PRO A 96 16.84 -17.30 -17.98
N ARG A 97 15.92 -16.57 -18.53
CA ARG A 97 15.22 -17.06 -19.70
C ARG A 97 16.13 -17.00 -20.92
N PRO A 98 16.14 -18.06 -21.73
CA PRO A 98 16.92 -18.04 -22.95
C PRO A 98 16.42 -16.96 -23.93
#